data_cf3b68678a8787abef43cbf5b011dcc8
#
_entry.id   cf3b68678a8787abef43cbf5b011dcc8
#
_cell.length_a   1.000
_cell.length_b   1.000
_cell.length_c   1.000
_cell.angle_alpha   90.00
_cell.angle_beta   90.00
_cell.angle_gamma   90.00
#
_symmetry.space_group_name_H-M   'P 1'
#
loop_
_entity.id
_entity.type
_entity.pdbx_description
1 polymer ?
#
loop_
_entity_poly.entity_id
_entity_poly.type
_entity_poly.pdbx_seq_one_letter_code
_entity_poly.pdbx_strand_id
1 'polypeptide(L)'
;GLEPSAVIVEILNEDGSMARKKELLKFSRNHKLKIGTIDDLIKYKIANEKTIERIHECEVSTEYGDFNSIYYKDVLTNQVHFVMIKNKITSNKPTVVRVHVQNTLFDTFKITSDTSWSFEDALTKISKSSQGAFVFISSPLDSSHIDQISAIKKKNQSSSKYDYRTVGIGAQILNDIGVKEMILLSKPKVYHGINAFGLNVKKYLKK
;
A
#
# COMPACT_ATOMS: atom_id res chain seq x y z
N GLY A 1 -24.45 1.36 -17.90
CA GLY A 1 -24.34 2.45 -17.17
C GLY A 1 -25.57 2.94 -16.46
N LEU A 2 -25.38 3.26 -15.18
CA LEU A 2 -26.31 4.03 -14.36
C LEU A 2 -25.74 5.43 -14.18
N GLU A 3 -26.59 6.43 -13.94
CA GLU A 3 -26.11 7.73 -13.56
C GLU A 3 -25.41 7.69 -12.19
N PRO A 4 -24.28 8.41 -12.02
CA PRO A 4 -23.55 8.43 -10.76
C PRO A 4 -24.26 9.36 -9.75
N SER A 5 -25.33 8.86 -9.16
CA SER A 5 -26.12 9.58 -8.13
C SER A 5 -26.26 8.73 -6.88
N ALA A 6 -26.31 9.35 -5.71
CA ALA A 6 -26.48 8.69 -4.43
C ALA A 6 -27.30 9.53 -3.47
N VAL A 7 -27.97 8.87 -2.52
CA VAL A 7 -28.60 9.48 -1.36
C VAL A 7 -27.76 9.13 -0.13
N ILE A 8 -27.38 10.12 0.64
CA ILE A 8 -26.63 9.96 1.88
C ILE A 8 -27.56 10.25 3.05
N VAL A 9 -27.81 9.23 3.89
CA VAL A 9 -28.69 9.31 5.06
C VAL A 9 -28.30 8.28 6.10
N GLU A 10 -28.46 8.62 7.38
CA GLU A 10 -28.35 7.67 8.47
C GLU A 10 -29.64 6.86 8.61
N ILE A 11 -29.49 5.54 8.80
CA ILE A 11 -30.60 4.66 9.13
C ILE A 11 -30.66 4.51 10.63
N LEU A 12 -31.79 4.94 11.22
CA LEU A 12 -32.04 4.88 12.65
C LEU A 12 -32.97 3.69 12.98
N ASN A 13 -32.82 3.18 14.20
CA ASN A 13 -33.76 2.27 14.81
C ASN A 13 -35.02 3.02 15.29
N GLU A 14 -36.08 2.28 15.63
CA GLU A 14 -37.33 2.88 16.14
C GLU A 14 -37.13 3.68 17.42
N ASP A 15 -36.13 3.34 18.23
CA ASP A 15 -35.75 4.08 19.45
C ASP A 15 -34.90 5.33 19.19
N GLY A 16 -34.63 5.68 17.93
CA GLY A 16 -33.78 6.79 17.53
C GLY A 16 -32.28 6.53 17.58
N SER A 17 -31.83 5.35 18.02
CA SER A 17 -30.43 4.99 17.98
C SER A 17 -29.96 4.66 16.55
N MET A 18 -28.68 4.84 16.27
CA MET A 18 -28.11 4.54 14.95
C MET A 18 -28.08 3.03 14.69
N ALA A 19 -28.69 2.58 13.60
CA ALA A 19 -28.67 1.18 13.19
C ALA A 19 -27.24 0.71 12.93
N ARG A 20 -26.88 -0.46 13.44
CA ARG A 20 -25.58 -1.10 13.29
C ARG A 20 -25.69 -2.31 12.35
N LYS A 21 -24.61 -3.05 12.18
CA LYS A 21 -24.53 -4.14 11.19
C LYS A 21 -25.71 -5.11 11.22
N LYS A 22 -26.16 -5.53 12.42
CA LYS A 22 -27.27 -6.50 12.55
C LYS A 22 -28.60 -5.91 12.08
N GLU A 23 -28.91 -4.70 12.50
CA GLU A 23 -30.11 -3.95 12.15
C GLU A 23 -30.12 -3.62 10.65
N LEU A 24 -28.97 -3.17 10.12
CA LEU A 24 -28.79 -2.88 8.69
C LEU A 24 -28.99 -4.09 7.80
N LEU A 25 -28.50 -5.28 8.22
CA LEU A 25 -28.75 -6.54 7.50
C LEU A 25 -30.24 -6.92 7.51
N LYS A 26 -30.95 -6.69 8.61
CA LYS A 26 -32.40 -6.89 8.70
C LYS A 26 -33.15 -5.90 7.81
N PHE A 27 -32.80 -4.63 7.86
CA PHE A 27 -33.34 -3.58 7.02
C PHE A 27 -33.19 -3.89 5.54
N SER A 28 -31.97 -4.23 5.11
CA SER A 28 -31.66 -4.63 3.73
C SER A 28 -32.56 -5.76 3.22
N ARG A 29 -32.77 -6.81 4.04
CA ARG A 29 -33.61 -7.95 3.69
C ARG A 29 -35.09 -7.55 3.59
N ASN A 30 -35.58 -6.79 4.55
CA ASN A 30 -36.98 -6.33 4.60
C ASN A 30 -37.35 -5.48 3.40
N HIS A 31 -36.43 -4.63 2.97
CA HIS A 31 -36.64 -3.70 1.86
C HIS A 31 -36.04 -4.21 0.51
N LYS A 32 -35.54 -5.45 0.48
CA LYS A 32 -34.89 -6.07 -0.72
C LYS A 32 -33.78 -5.17 -1.31
N LEU A 33 -33.03 -4.50 -0.46
CA LEU A 33 -31.91 -3.64 -0.84
C LEU A 33 -30.63 -4.45 -0.86
N LYS A 34 -29.72 -4.12 -1.78
CA LYS A 34 -28.35 -4.61 -1.74
C LYS A 34 -27.59 -3.87 -0.63
N ILE A 35 -26.72 -4.58 0.07
CA ILE A 35 -25.85 -4.01 1.10
C ILE A 35 -24.41 -4.42 0.82
N GLY A 36 -23.50 -3.49 0.92
CA GLY A 36 -22.06 -3.69 0.84
C GLY A 36 -21.35 -2.95 1.96
N THR A 37 -20.10 -3.30 2.19
CA THR A 37 -19.23 -2.58 3.11
C THR A 37 -18.27 -1.68 2.33
N ILE A 38 -17.76 -0.62 2.97
CA ILE A 38 -16.69 0.20 2.38
C ILE A 38 -15.45 -0.65 2.10
N ASP A 39 -15.12 -1.60 2.98
CA ASP A 39 -14.03 -2.55 2.76
C ASP A 39 -14.20 -3.37 1.48
N ASP A 40 -15.41 -3.85 1.19
CA ASP A 40 -15.69 -4.61 -0.02
C ASP A 40 -15.63 -3.72 -1.26
N LEU A 41 -16.10 -2.47 -1.16
CA LEU A 41 -15.99 -1.49 -2.24
C LEU A 41 -14.52 -1.14 -2.52
N ILE A 42 -13.70 -0.94 -1.49
CA ILE A 42 -12.27 -0.72 -1.65
C ILE A 42 -11.62 -1.90 -2.35
N LYS A 43 -11.88 -3.14 -1.92
CA LYS A 43 -11.35 -4.35 -2.56
C LYS A 43 -11.77 -4.45 -4.02
N TYR A 44 -13.05 -4.16 -4.30
CA TYR A 44 -13.57 -4.17 -5.67
C TYR A 44 -12.86 -3.14 -6.55
N LYS A 45 -12.76 -1.88 -6.09
CA LYS A 45 -12.07 -0.82 -6.84
C LYS A 45 -10.60 -1.15 -7.07
N ILE A 46 -9.91 -1.58 -6.04
CA ILE A 46 -8.50 -2.00 -6.12
C ILE A 46 -8.31 -3.14 -7.15
N ALA A 47 -9.21 -4.12 -7.18
CA ALA A 47 -9.11 -5.26 -8.08
C ALA A 47 -9.51 -4.95 -9.54
N ASN A 48 -10.40 -3.97 -9.75
CA ASN A 48 -11.01 -3.71 -11.05
C ASN A 48 -10.61 -2.37 -11.68
N GLU A 49 -10.07 -1.43 -10.90
CA GLU A 49 -9.65 -0.12 -11.40
C GLU A 49 -8.11 -0.01 -11.39
N LYS A 50 -7.53 0.09 -12.57
CA LYS A 50 -6.10 0.39 -12.68
C LYS A 50 -5.90 1.89 -12.50
N THR A 51 -5.28 2.28 -11.37
CA THR A 51 -5.05 3.69 -11.02
C THR A 51 -3.62 4.15 -11.29
N ILE A 52 -2.79 3.28 -11.84
CA ILE A 52 -1.39 3.59 -12.19
C ILE A 52 -1.13 3.32 -13.66
N GLU A 53 -0.31 4.15 -14.26
CA GLU A 53 0.18 4.01 -15.64
C GLU A 53 1.70 3.99 -15.66
N ARG A 54 2.31 3.04 -16.40
CA ARG A 54 3.75 3.12 -16.69
C ARG A 54 4.00 4.32 -17.57
N ILE A 55 4.95 5.16 -17.18
CA ILE A 55 5.32 6.36 -17.95
C ILE A 55 6.76 6.33 -18.44
N HIS A 56 7.64 5.57 -17.79
CA HIS A 56 9.04 5.47 -18.16
C HIS A 56 9.67 4.19 -17.60
N GLU A 57 10.71 3.70 -18.30
CA GLU A 57 11.54 2.58 -17.84
C GLU A 57 12.98 2.81 -18.29
N CYS A 58 13.94 2.62 -17.36
CA CYS A 58 15.36 2.77 -17.65
C CYS A 58 16.21 1.96 -16.66
N GLU A 59 17.44 1.65 -17.06
CA GLU A 59 18.46 1.13 -16.14
C GLU A 59 19.06 2.29 -15.35
N VAL A 60 19.28 2.09 -14.07
CA VAL A 60 19.90 3.06 -13.15
C VAL A 60 21.00 2.39 -12.36
N SER A 61 22.18 3.04 -12.33
CA SER A 61 23.29 2.64 -11.49
C SER A 61 23.29 3.45 -10.20
N THR A 62 23.39 2.78 -9.07
CA THR A 62 23.40 3.38 -7.73
C THR A 62 24.57 2.86 -6.92
N GLU A 63 24.87 3.46 -5.78
CA GLU A 63 25.86 2.93 -4.83
C GLU A 63 25.51 1.51 -4.30
N TYR A 64 24.25 1.10 -4.44
CA TYR A 64 23.76 -0.25 -4.06
C TYR A 64 23.84 -1.27 -5.22
N GLY A 65 24.19 -0.81 -6.43
CA GLY A 65 24.29 -1.60 -7.66
C GLY A 65 23.32 -1.16 -8.74
N ASP A 66 23.22 -1.97 -9.79
CA ASP A 66 22.38 -1.68 -10.96
C ASP A 66 20.99 -2.25 -10.80
N PHE A 67 19.99 -1.47 -11.20
CA PHE A 67 18.58 -1.81 -11.17
C PHE A 67 17.90 -1.42 -12.47
N ASN A 68 16.87 -2.17 -12.86
CA ASN A 68 15.88 -1.67 -13.80
C ASN A 68 14.83 -0.85 -13.04
N SER A 69 14.62 0.40 -13.41
CA SER A 69 13.68 1.32 -12.76
C SER A 69 12.49 1.60 -13.66
N ILE A 70 11.27 1.40 -13.13
CA ILE A 70 10.02 1.68 -13.83
C ILE A 70 9.27 2.76 -13.05
N TYR A 71 8.82 3.78 -13.77
CA TYR A 71 8.09 4.91 -13.21
C TYR A 71 6.61 4.80 -13.53
N TYR A 72 5.79 5.07 -12.52
CA TYR A 72 4.33 4.98 -12.59
C TYR A 72 3.70 6.30 -12.19
N LYS A 73 2.75 6.75 -12.99
CA LYS A 73 1.90 7.89 -12.68
C LYS A 73 0.60 7.39 -12.04
N ASP A 74 0.24 7.90 -10.88
CA ASP A 74 -1.08 7.76 -10.31
C ASP A 74 -2.04 8.70 -11.03
N VAL A 75 -3.02 8.16 -11.74
CA VAL A 75 -3.96 8.93 -12.55
C VAL A 75 -4.91 9.81 -11.73
N LEU A 76 -5.08 9.51 -10.43
CA LEU A 76 -5.96 10.28 -9.55
C LEU A 76 -5.28 11.50 -8.94
N THR A 77 -3.98 11.41 -8.63
CA THR A 77 -3.23 12.49 -7.98
C THR A 77 -2.17 13.13 -8.85
N ASN A 78 -1.87 12.57 -10.03
CA ASN A 78 -0.73 12.93 -10.86
C ASN A 78 0.64 12.74 -10.17
N GLN A 79 0.70 12.07 -9.03
CA GLN A 79 1.96 11.72 -8.38
C GLN A 79 2.71 10.65 -9.16
N VAL A 80 4.04 10.74 -9.13
CA VAL A 80 4.90 9.74 -9.76
C VAL A 80 5.51 8.87 -8.67
N HIS A 81 5.32 7.57 -8.79
CA HIS A 81 5.93 6.53 -7.99
C HIS A 81 6.92 5.74 -8.84
N PHE A 82 7.81 4.98 -8.24
CA PHE A 82 8.70 4.14 -9.03
C PHE A 82 9.03 2.83 -8.31
N VAL A 83 9.52 1.87 -9.07
CA VAL A 83 10.08 0.62 -8.54
C VAL A 83 11.47 0.40 -9.10
N MET A 84 12.40 -0.01 -8.25
CA MET A 84 13.74 -0.47 -8.62
C MET A 84 13.76 -1.99 -8.53
N ILE A 85 14.08 -2.65 -9.63
CA ILE A 85 14.01 -4.10 -9.78
C ILE A 85 15.43 -4.64 -9.89
N LYS A 86 15.79 -5.56 -8.99
CA LYS A 86 17.03 -6.34 -9.07
C LYS A 86 16.78 -7.66 -9.76
N ASN A 87 17.39 -7.83 -10.92
CA ASN A 87 17.25 -8.99 -11.80
C ASN A 87 15.79 -9.21 -12.27
N LYS A 88 15.62 -10.09 -13.25
CA LYS A 88 14.29 -10.44 -13.79
C LYS A 88 13.44 -11.14 -12.73
N ILE A 89 12.22 -10.65 -12.51
CA ILE A 89 11.25 -11.28 -11.64
C ILE A 89 10.65 -12.49 -12.33
N THR A 90 10.63 -13.62 -11.61
CA THR A 90 10.05 -14.87 -12.08
C THR A 90 9.09 -15.42 -11.01
N SER A 91 8.04 -16.11 -11.45
CA SER A 91 7.00 -16.63 -10.54
C SER A 91 7.42 -17.91 -9.78
N ASN A 92 8.56 -18.52 -10.13
CA ASN A 92 9.00 -19.80 -9.55
C ASN A 92 9.70 -19.67 -8.19
N LYS A 93 9.99 -18.45 -7.76
CA LYS A 93 10.60 -18.18 -6.45
C LYS A 93 10.09 -16.87 -5.86
N PRO A 94 10.07 -16.74 -4.51
CA PRO A 94 9.64 -15.50 -3.86
C PRO A 94 10.57 -14.33 -4.17
N THR A 95 10.00 -13.16 -4.41
CA THR A 95 10.72 -11.89 -4.61
C THR A 95 10.94 -11.20 -3.27
N VAL A 96 12.15 -10.70 -3.02
CA VAL A 96 12.42 -9.84 -1.86
C VAL A 96 11.85 -8.46 -2.14
N VAL A 97 10.88 -8.01 -1.33
CA VAL A 97 10.12 -6.79 -1.58
C VAL A 97 10.21 -5.82 -0.42
N ARG A 98 10.40 -4.55 -0.74
CA ARG A 98 10.15 -3.43 0.15
C ARG A 98 9.16 -2.49 -0.54
N VAL A 99 8.08 -2.15 0.13
CA VAL A 99 7.26 -0.98 -0.21
C VAL A 99 7.63 0.12 0.79
N HIS A 100 8.23 1.17 0.28
CA HIS A 100 8.70 2.31 1.06
C HIS A 100 7.85 3.53 0.71
N VAL A 101 7.21 4.10 1.70
CA VAL A 101 6.51 5.39 1.57
C VAL A 101 7.50 6.47 1.89
N GLN A 102 7.67 7.40 0.96
CA GLN A 102 8.57 8.55 1.13
C GLN A 102 8.29 9.26 2.45
N ASN A 103 9.32 9.42 3.22
CA ASN A 103 9.31 10.28 4.37
C ASN A 103 10.58 11.12 4.38
N THR A 104 10.49 12.32 3.81
CA THR A 104 11.65 13.21 3.59
C THR A 104 12.48 13.41 4.85
N LEU A 105 11.86 13.49 6.01
CA LEU A 105 12.58 13.72 7.27
C LEU A 105 13.40 12.49 7.68
N PHE A 106 12.82 11.29 7.58
CA PHE A 106 13.52 10.04 7.92
C PHE A 106 14.54 9.66 6.84
N ASP A 107 14.17 9.83 5.57
CA ASP A 107 14.99 9.40 4.45
C ASP A 107 16.20 10.34 4.26
N THR A 108 16.01 11.66 4.38
CA THR A 108 17.07 12.66 4.17
C THR A 108 17.90 12.89 5.43
N PHE A 109 17.25 13.07 6.57
CA PHE A 109 17.95 13.37 7.84
C PHE A 109 18.31 12.12 8.65
N LYS A 110 17.97 10.92 8.13
CA LYS A 110 18.28 9.63 8.74
C LYS A 110 17.83 9.52 10.20
N ILE A 111 16.67 10.11 10.52
CA ILE A 111 16.10 10.00 11.86
C ILE A 111 15.89 8.51 12.15
N THR A 112 16.55 8.02 13.20
CA THR A 112 16.51 6.60 13.55
C THR A 112 15.17 6.23 14.20
N SER A 113 14.64 5.09 13.78
CA SER A 113 13.52 4.43 14.42
C SER A 113 13.88 2.96 14.59
N ASP A 114 13.86 2.47 15.81
CA ASP A 114 14.33 1.11 16.19
C ASP A 114 13.54 -0.05 15.57
N THR A 115 12.62 0.23 14.65
CA THR A 115 11.60 -0.77 14.32
C THR A 115 11.30 -0.96 12.85
N SER A 116 11.96 -0.24 11.96
CA SER A 116 11.69 -0.32 10.52
C SER A 116 12.97 -0.44 9.69
N TRP A 117 12.86 -1.08 8.53
CA TRP A 117 13.90 -1.04 7.52
C TRP A 117 14.10 0.38 7.03
N SER A 118 15.33 0.90 7.16
CA SER A 118 15.70 2.15 6.51
C SER A 118 15.70 2.00 4.99
N PHE A 119 15.74 3.11 4.28
CA PHE A 119 15.87 3.14 2.83
C PHE A 119 17.12 2.36 2.38
N GLU A 120 18.28 2.66 2.97
CA GLU A 120 19.58 2.08 2.66
C GLU A 120 19.64 0.58 2.96
N ASP A 121 19.18 0.16 4.15
CA ASP A 121 19.20 -1.25 4.55
C ASP A 121 18.35 -2.10 3.61
N ALA A 122 17.18 -1.57 3.21
CA ALA A 122 16.29 -2.27 2.31
C ALA A 122 16.88 -2.41 0.90
N LEU A 123 17.45 -1.34 0.33
CA LEU A 123 18.14 -1.38 -0.96
C LEU A 123 19.34 -2.32 -0.93
N THR A 124 20.17 -2.25 0.12
CA THR A 124 21.30 -3.15 0.31
C THR A 124 20.85 -4.61 0.38
N LYS A 125 19.73 -4.90 1.04
CA LYS A 125 19.19 -6.25 1.11
C LYS A 125 18.67 -6.74 -0.23
N ILE A 126 17.97 -5.88 -0.95
CA ILE A 126 17.40 -6.16 -2.27
C ILE A 126 18.52 -6.36 -3.31
N SER A 127 19.55 -5.51 -3.32
CA SER A 127 20.67 -5.60 -4.27
C SER A 127 21.43 -6.93 -4.18
N LYS A 128 21.46 -7.54 -3.00
CA LYS A 128 22.11 -8.86 -2.75
C LYS A 128 21.15 -10.04 -2.96
N SER A 129 19.90 -9.81 -3.34
CA SER A 129 18.93 -10.87 -3.58
C SER A 129 19.02 -11.43 -5.00
N SER A 130 18.57 -12.67 -5.18
CA SER A 130 18.50 -13.30 -6.52
C SER A 130 17.42 -12.65 -7.40
N GLN A 131 16.38 -12.09 -6.80
CA GLN A 131 15.40 -11.18 -7.41
C GLN A 131 14.78 -10.34 -6.32
N GLY A 132 14.55 -9.05 -6.62
CA GLY A 132 14.02 -8.12 -5.64
C GLY A 132 13.35 -6.91 -6.25
N ALA A 133 12.48 -6.28 -5.49
CA ALA A 133 11.77 -5.07 -5.89
C ALA A 133 11.68 -4.09 -4.72
N PHE A 134 12.17 -2.87 -4.94
CA PHE A 134 12.01 -1.75 -4.03
C PHE A 134 10.99 -0.79 -4.63
N VAL A 135 9.77 -0.81 -4.11
CA VAL A 135 8.70 0.10 -4.53
C VAL A 135 8.76 1.36 -3.69
N PHE A 136 8.92 2.50 -4.36
CA PHE A 136 8.95 3.82 -3.73
C PHE A 136 7.64 4.55 -4.02
N ILE A 137 6.87 4.78 -2.97
CA ILE A 137 5.62 5.54 -3.02
C ILE A 137 5.94 6.97 -2.63
N SER A 138 5.86 7.89 -3.58
CA SER A 138 6.05 9.31 -3.32
C SER A 138 4.92 9.83 -2.42
N SER A 139 5.30 10.63 -1.44
CA SER A 139 4.38 11.29 -0.53
C SER A 139 4.85 12.73 -0.31
N PRO A 140 4.02 13.72 -0.58
CA PRO A 140 4.39 15.10 -0.31
C PRO A 140 4.60 15.32 1.19
N LEU A 141 5.50 16.23 1.53
CA LEU A 141 5.71 16.63 2.93
C LEU A 141 4.48 17.41 3.42
N ASP A 142 3.83 16.90 4.46
CA ASP A 142 2.67 17.51 5.09
C ASP A 142 2.76 17.47 6.64
N SER A 143 1.73 17.95 7.31
CA SER A 143 1.67 17.99 8.78
C SER A 143 1.76 16.61 9.45
N SER A 144 1.38 15.54 8.77
CA SER A 144 1.43 14.18 9.32
C SER A 144 2.85 13.72 9.62
N HIS A 145 3.85 14.24 8.89
CA HIS A 145 5.27 13.98 9.16
C HIS A 145 5.72 14.61 10.47
N ILE A 146 5.20 15.80 10.82
CA ILE A 146 5.48 16.47 12.10
C ILE A 146 4.88 15.67 13.25
N ASP A 147 3.65 15.16 13.08
CA ASP A 147 2.99 14.32 14.06
C ASP A 147 3.77 13.01 14.31
N GLN A 148 4.32 12.39 13.28
CA GLN A 148 5.16 11.20 13.40
C GLN A 148 6.41 11.46 14.25
N ILE A 149 7.11 12.59 14.03
CA ILE A 149 8.28 12.97 14.84
C ILE A 149 7.87 13.23 16.30
N SER A 150 6.77 13.91 16.50
CA SER A 150 6.24 14.20 17.84
C SER A 150 5.87 12.90 18.58
N ALA A 151 5.33 11.91 17.88
CA ALA A 151 5.00 10.61 18.43
C ALA A 151 6.24 9.80 18.84
N ILE A 152 7.35 9.90 18.09
CA ILE A 152 8.63 9.26 18.45
C ILE A 152 9.14 9.80 19.80
N LYS A 153 9.12 11.11 19.98
CA LYS A 153 9.55 11.75 21.25
C LYS A 153 8.71 11.30 22.44
N LYS A 154 7.42 11.04 22.24
CA LYS A 154 6.50 10.63 23.31
C LYS A 154 6.50 9.12 23.58
N LYS A 155 7.33 8.31 22.87
CA LYS A 155 7.30 6.82 22.92
C LYS A 155 5.90 6.23 22.68
N ASN A 156 4.96 7.03 22.22
CA ASN A 156 3.62 6.56 21.87
C ASN A 156 3.68 5.91 20.49
N GLN A 157 3.24 4.66 20.39
CA GLN A 157 3.02 4.02 19.11
C GLN A 157 1.84 4.75 18.45
N SER A 158 2.12 5.73 17.61
CA SER A 158 1.09 6.26 16.73
C SER A 158 0.68 5.11 15.81
N SER A 159 -0.53 4.63 15.96
CA SER A 159 -1.16 3.78 14.98
C SER A 159 -1.29 4.64 13.71
N SER A 160 -0.32 4.53 12.79
CA SER A 160 -0.50 5.12 11.47
C SER A 160 -1.82 4.59 10.91
N LYS A 161 -2.77 5.47 10.66
CA LYS A 161 -4.02 5.08 9.98
C LYS A 161 -3.63 4.24 8.77
N TYR A 162 -4.26 3.09 8.64
CA TYR A 162 -4.03 2.20 7.52
C TYR A 162 -4.42 2.94 6.25
N ASP A 163 -3.44 3.35 5.47
CA ASP A 163 -3.69 4.01 4.19
C ASP A 163 -3.90 2.96 3.09
N TYR A 164 -5.15 2.61 2.86
CA TYR A 164 -5.56 1.66 1.83
C TYR A 164 -5.08 2.04 0.44
N ARG A 165 -4.97 3.34 0.17
CA ARG A 165 -4.53 3.84 -1.13
C ARG A 165 -3.06 3.51 -1.38
N THR A 166 -2.19 3.82 -0.44
CA THR A 166 -0.76 3.48 -0.52
C THR A 166 -0.55 1.99 -0.72
N VAL A 167 -1.30 1.16 0.01
CA VAL A 167 -1.25 -0.30 -0.15
C VAL A 167 -1.74 -0.70 -1.55
N GLY A 168 -2.81 -0.09 -2.05
CA GLY A 168 -3.35 -0.34 -3.38
C GLY A 168 -2.37 0.00 -4.50
N ILE A 169 -1.73 1.16 -4.44
CA ILE A 169 -0.70 1.59 -5.40
C ILE A 169 0.47 0.60 -5.39
N GLY A 170 1.01 0.29 -4.20
CA GLY A 170 2.11 -0.65 -4.06
C GLY A 170 1.77 -2.04 -4.60
N ALA A 171 0.56 -2.53 -4.35
CA ALA A 171 0.10 -3.82 -4.83
C ALA A 171 -0.09 -3.84 -6.36
N GLN A 172 -0.63 -2.77 -6.95
CA GLN A 172 -0.76 -2.66 -8.41
C GLN A 172 0.62 -2.65 -9.09
N ILE A 173 1.59 -1.88 -8.55
CA ILE A 173 2.97 -1.87 -9.06
C ILE A 173 3.58 -3.28 -8.98
N LEU A 174 3.49 -3.94 -7.83
CA LEU A 174 4.03 -5.29 -7.65
C LEU A 174 3.40 -6.32 -8.60
N ASN A 175 2.09 -6.24 -8.80
CA ASN A 175 1.40 -7.12 -9.75
C ASN A 175 1.80 -6.84 -11.19
N ASP A 176 1.96 -5.57 -11.56
CA ASP A 176 2.33 -5.14 -12.91
C ASP A 176 3.76 -5.58 -13.30
N ILE A 177 4.70 -5.67 -12.33
CA ILE A 177 6.04 -6.21 -12.53
C ILE A 177 6.13 -7.74 -12.38
N GLY A 178 5.01 -8.42 -12.19
CA GLY A 178 4.92 -9.89 -12.18
C GLY A 178 5.24 -10.57 -10.85
N VAL A 179 5.30 -9.83 -9.73
CA VAL A 179 5.44 -10.45 -8.40
C VAL A 179 4.19 -11.26 -8.08
N LYS A 180 4.38 -12.49 -7.59
CA LYS A 180 3.30 -13.36 -7.09
C LYS A 180 3.52 -13.70 -5.63
N GLU A 181 4.66 -14.26 -5.31
CA GLU A 181 5.07 -14.58 -3.95
C GLU A 181 6.18 -13.64 -3.50
N MET A 182 6.12 -13.17 -2.25
CA MET A 182 7.12 -12.23 -1.76
C MET A 182 7.60 -12.54 -0.35
N ILE A 183 8.86 -12.13 -0.12
CA ILE A 183 9.47 -11.97 1.19
C ILE A 183 9.47 -10.49 1.49
N LEU A 184 8.61 -10.04 2.40
CA LEU A 184 8.38 -8.62 2.65
C LEU A 184 9.32 -8.09 3.74
N LEU A 185 10.10 -7.05 3.42
CA LEU A 185 10.98 -6.36 4.36
C LEU A 185 10.14 -5.42 5.23
N SER A 186 9.48 -5.98 6.24
CA SER A 186 8.66 -5.25 7.21
C SER A 186 8.39 -6.08 8.46
N LYS A 187 7.84 -5.43 9.50
CA LYS A 187 7.18 -6.16 10.58
C LYS A 187 5.94 -6.87 10.06
N PRO A 188 5.55 -8.01 10.64
CA PRO A 188 4.29 -8.65 10.31
C PRO A 188 3.12 -7.68 10.48
N LYS A 189 2.34 -7.52 9.43
CA LYS A 189 1.14 -6.67 9.40
C LYS A 189 0.09 -7.35 8.52
N VAL A 190 -1.15 -7.27 8.91
CA VAL A 190 -2.26 -7.75 8.08
C VAL A 190 -2.53 -6.70 7.00
N TYR A 191 -2.35 -7.08 5.75
CA TYR A 191 -2.69 -6.25 4.59
C TYR A 191 -4.00 -6.75 4.01
N HIS A 192 -5.11 -6.10 4.38
CA HIS A 192 -6.41 -6.46 3.85
C HIS A 192 -6.44 -6.21 2.33
N GLY A 193 -6.91 -7.21 1.57
CA GLY A 193 -7.10 -7.09 0.12
C GLY A 193 -5.86 -7.33 -0.75
N ILE A 194 -4.65 -7.56 -0.19
CA ILE A 194 -3.45 -7.80 -1.00
C ILE A 194 -3.57 -9.07 -1.89
N ASN A 195 -4.34 -10.05 -1.43
CA ASN A 195 -4.60 -11.28 -2.18
C ASN A 195 -5.47 -11.04 -3.42
N ALA A 196 -6.29 -9.96 -3.44
CA ALA A 196 -7.09 -9.58 -4.60
C ALA A 196 -6.21 -9.20 -5.81
N PHE A 197 -4.95 -8.80 -5.57
CA PHE A 197 -3.96 -8.55 -6.62
C PHE A 197 -3.18 -9.81 -7.03
N GLY A 198 -3.54 -10.97 -6.52
CA GLY A 198 -2.77 -12.20 -6.74
C GLY A 198 -1.41 -12.22 -6.04
N LEU A 199 -1.20 -11.37 -5.04
CA LEU A 199 0.02 -11.27 -4.25
C LEU A 199 -0.08 -12.10 -2.98
N ASN A 200 0.99 -12.83 -2.64
CA ASN A 200 1.07 -13.65 -1.44
C ASN A 200 2.36 -13.36 -0.66
N VAL A 201 2.23 -13.02 0.63
CA VAL A 201 3.37 -12.81 1.52
C VAL A 201 3.76 -14.14 2.17
N LYS A 202 4.84 -14.75 1.70
CA LYS A 202 5.38 -16.01 2.27
C LYS A 202 6.07 -15.79 3.60
N LYS A 203 6.77 -14.67 3.75
CA LYS A 203 7.59 -14.40 4.94
C LYS A 203 7.75 -12.89 5.14
N TYR A 204 7.80 -12.50 6.41
CA TYR A 204 8.22 -11.17 6.82
C TYR A 204 9.66 -11.23 7.34
N LEU A 205 10.50 -10.31 6.88
CA LEU A 205 11.82 -10.10 7.48
C LEU A 205 11.79 -8.84 8.32
N LYS A 206 12.02 -9.03 9.60
CA LYS A 206 12.28 -7.93 10.54
C LYS A 206 13.74 -7.50 10.39
N LYS A 207 14.03 -6.26 10.72
CA LYS A 207 15.40 -5.78 10.92
C LYS A 207 15.91 -6.26 12.25
#